data_6f07146feb251572de56b7f4b05384f4
#
_entry.id   6f07146feb251572de56b7f4b05384f4
#
_cell.length_a   1.000
_cell.length_b   1.000
_cell.length_c   1.000
_cell.angle_alpha   90.00
_cell.angle_beta   90.00
_cell.angle_gamma   90.00
#
_symmetry.space_group_name_H-M   'P 1'
#
loop_
_entity.id
_entity.type
_entity.pdbx_description
1 polymer ?
#
loop_
_entity_poly.entity_id
_entity_poly.type
_entity_poly.pdbx_seq_one_letter_code
_entity_poly.pdbx_strand_id
1 'polypeptide(L)'
;MNRIIKSVKTAFRRIADLKSMPLRLEFLLTDYCNLNCKGCTHFSPLAEREFEPLEMVSRQMKKLSAVCGDAVKQVYLIGGETLLYPDLTQAMDVARRYFHNQKIYIFTNGLLLPRMSADFWEAARRNDIIIAITRYPIKFDYDAAEELCRTKGVDVEVFADRSDNEMNFFRFALDPEGRQNRYITHFKCYNRGCISVAGGYVYPCSICACVHNLNRATGTDFQLTDKDRLDVNAITNVRQIKRLRDLPSDFCRYCKNPPARVGHALSQRRKEEWVD
;
A
#
# COMPACT_ATOMS: atom_id res chain seq x y z
N MET A 1 -38.39 6.67 -5.15
CA MET A 1 -37.74 6.95 -6.44
C MET A 1 -36.43 7.76 -6.28
N ASN A 2 -36.41 8.87 -5.55
CA ASN A 2 -35.21 9.73 -5.41
C ASN A 2 -33.97 9.05 -4.75
N ARG A 3 -34.16 8.11 -3.83
CA ARG A 3 -33.05 7.44 -3.11
C ARG A 3 -32.29 6.46 -4.02
N ILE A 4 -33.00 5.74 -4.87
CA ILE A 4 -32.43 4.78 -5.84
C ILE A 4 -31.66 5.54 -6.94
N ILE A 5 -32.24 6.62 -7.48
CA ILE A 5 -31.58 7.45 -8.50
C ILE A 5 -30.31 8.09 -7.96
N LYS A 6 -30.31 8.55 -6.71
CA LYS A 6 -29.14 9.11 -6.04
C LYS A 6 -28.04 8.06 -5.83
N SER A 7 -28.43 6.83 -5.47
CA SER A 7 -27.52 5.69 -5.32
C SER A 7 -26.88 5.28 -6.64
N VAL A 8 -27.67 5.21 -7.71
CA VAL A 8 -27.19 4.86 -9.06
C VAL A 8 -26.23 5.93 -9.60
N LYS A 9 -26.57 7.22 -9.48
CA LYS A 9 -25.69 8.33 -9.89
C LYS A 9 -24.36 8.30 -9.12
N THR A 10 -24.40 8.01 -7.81
CA THR A 10 -23.18 7.87 -6.99
C THR A 10 -22.35 6.67 -7.44
N ALA A 11 -22.98 5.56 -7.83
CA ALA A 11 -22.32 4.39 -8.37
C ALA A 11 -21.58 4.68 -9.69
N PHE A 12 -22.27 5.32 -10.64
CA PHE A 12 -21.66 5.70 -11.92
C PHE A 12 -20.50 6.69 -11.73
N ARG A 13 -20.64 7.68 -10.84
CA ARG A 13 -19.59 8.65 -10.54
C ARG A 13 -18.35 7.97 -9.96
N ARG A 14 -18.51 7.05 -9.02
CA ARG A 14 -17.40 6.28 -8.44
C ARG A 14 -16.70 5.35 -9.43
N ILE A 15 -17.44 4.78 -10.39
CA ILE A 15 -16.85 3.97 -11.47
C ILE A 15 -16.06 4.87 -12.45
N ALA A 16 -16.59 6.03 -12.79
CA ALA A 16 -15.91 7.00 -13.64
C ALA A 16 -14.62 7.54 -12.95
N ASP A 17 -14.70 7.84 -11.66
CA ASP A 17 -13.56 8.29 -10.85
C ASP A 17 -12.44 7.24 -10.84
N LEU A 18 -12.75 5.95 -10.73
CA LEU A 18 -11.75 4.87 -10.81
C LEU A 18 -11.06 4.80 -12.17
N LYS A 19 -11.84 4.88 -13.24
CA LYS A 19 -11.28 4.82 -14.60
C LYS A 19 -10.37 6.03 -14.91
N SER A 20 -10.66 7.18 -14.29
CA SER A 20 -9.87 8.40 -14.42
C SER A 20 -8.65 8.43 -13.48
N MET A 21 -8.63 7.59 -12.43
CA MET A 21 -7.48 7.54 -11.53
C MET A 21 -6.21 7.06 -12.25
N PRO A 22 -5.10 7.76 -12.08
CA PRO A 22 -3.82 7.29 -12.61
C PRO A 22 -3.47 5.92 -12.04
N LEU A 23 -2.84 5.08 -12.85
CA LEU A 23 -2.32 3.81 -12.37
C LEU A 23 -1.10 4.10 -11.48
N ARG A 24 -1.14 3.58 -10.26
CA ARG A 24 -0.01 3.56 -9.33
C ARG A 24 0.35 2.12 -9.00
N LEU A 25 1.63 1.86 -8.83
CA LEU A 25 2.15 0.57 -8.42
C LEU A 25 2.83 0.71 -7.06
N GLU A 26 2.46 -0.14 -6.12
CA GLU A 26 2.96 -0.16 -4.75
C GLU A 26 3.86 -1.39 -4.59
N PHE A 27 5.19 -1.21 -4.64
CA PHE A 27 6.15 -2.29 -4.43
C PHE A 27 6.37 -2.48 -2.93
N LEU A 28 5.91 -3.61 -2.42
CA LEU A 28 6.07 -3.98 -1.01
C LEU A 28 7.48 -4.53 -0.82
N LEU A 29 8.35 -3.73 -0.19
CA LEU A 29 9.75 -4.11 0.05
C LEU A 29 9.91 -4.97 1.30
N THR A 30 8.99 -4.85 2.25
CA THR A 30 8.92 -5.64 3.49
C THR A 30 7.55 -5.47 4.12
N ASP A 31 7.06 -6.48 4.83
CA ASP A 31 5.87 -6.36 5.68
C ASP A 31 6.23 -5.97 7.12
N TYR A 32 7.53 -6.05 7.48
CA TYR A 32 8.03 -5.72 8.82
C TYR A 32 8.03 -4.21 9.07
N CYS A 33 7.64 -3.81 10.29
CA CYS A 33 7.56 -2.40 10.70
C CYS A 33 8.11 -2.21 12.12
N ASN A 34 8.72 -1.06 12.39
CA ASN A 34 9.13 -0.64 13.73
C ASN A 34 7.98 -0.03 14.54
N LEU A 35 6.80 0.17 13.94
CA LEU A 35 5.54 0.48 14.62
C LEU A 35 4.66 -0.76 14.75
N ASN A 36 3.88 -0.80 15.82
CA ASN A 36 3.00 -1.91 16.15
C ASN A 36 1.53 -1.42 16.14
N CYS A 37 1.05 -0.94 14.99
CA CYS A 37 -0.27 -0.32 14.87
C CYS A 37 -1.39 -1.38 14.83
N LYS A 38 -2.38 -1.25 15.71
CA LYS A 38 -3.57 -2.10 15.74
C LYS A 38 -4.37 -1.97 14.44
N GLY A 39 -4.73 -3.10 13.82
CA GLY A 39 -5.53 -3.11 12.61
C GLY A 39 -4.80 -2.67 11.34
N CYS A 40 -3.45 -2.67 11.34
CA CYS A 40 -2.62 -2.38 10.16
C CYS A 40 -3.01 -3.24 8.97
N THR A 41 -3.22 -2.63 7.79
CA THR A 41 -3.63 -3.33 6.57
C THR A 41 -2.54 -4.19 5.93
N HIS A 42 -1.27 -4.00 6.31
CA HIS A 42 -0.14 -4.86 5.96
C HIS A 42 0.09 -5.99 6.98
N PHE A 43 -0.71 -6.03 8.04
CA PHE A 43 -0.53 -6.96 9.17
C PHE A 43 0.89 -6.91 9.78
N SER A 44 1.55 -5.76 9.68
CA SER A 44 2.95 -5.59 10.11
C SER A 44 3.24 -5.99 11.56
N PRO A 45 2.31 -5.84 12.54
CA PRO A 45 2.51 -6.38 13.87
C PRO A 45 2.69 -7.90 13.94
N LEU A 46 2.22 -8.62 12.91
CA LEU A 46 2.26 -10.08 12.79
C LEU A 46 3.35 -10.56 11.82
N ALA A 47 3.96 -9.64 11.09
CA ALA A 47 4.98 -9.95 10.09
C ALA A 47 6.31 -10.32 10.72
N GLU A 48 7.00 -11.28 10.11
CA GLU A 48 8.40 -11.57 10.39
C GLU A 48 9.30 -10.51 9.77
N ARG A 49 10.55 -10.46 10.25
CA ARG A 49 11.54 -9.52 9.70
C ARG A 49 12.13 -10.10 8.41
N GLU A 50 11.34 -9.98 7.34
CA GLU A 50 11.70 -10.43 6.01
C GLU A 50 11.67 -9.26 5.04
N PHE A 51 12.48 -9.36 4.00
CA PHE A 51 12.67 -8.34 2.99
C PHE A 51 12.55 -8.96 1.61
N GLU A 52 11.84 -8.29 0.70
CA GLU A 52 11.79 -8.72 -0.70
C GLU A 52 13.20 -8.65 -1.31
N PRO A 53 13.73 -9.73 -1.93
CA PRO A 53 15.05 -9.67 -2.54
C PRO A 53 15.15 -8.58 -3.61
N LEU A 54 16.22 -7.77 -3.60
CA LEU A 54 16.39 -6.65 -4.54
C LEU A 54 16.32 -7.10 -6.01
N GLU A 55 16.81 -8.29 -6.31
CA GLU A 55 16.71 -8.87 -7.66
C GLU A 55 15.26 -9.14 -8.07
N MET A 56 14.41 -9.57 -7.13
CA MET A 56 12.99 -9.77 -7.37
C MET A 56 12.31 -8.42 -7.63
N VAL A 57 12.57 -7.42 -6.79
CA VAL A 57 12.08 -6.03 -6.97
C VAL A 57 12.48 -5.51 -8.36
N SER A 58 13.75 -5.68 -8.74
CA SER A 58 14.27 -5.25 -10.04
C SER A 58 13.58 -5.95 -11.20
N ARG A 59 13.39 -7.27 -11.15
CA ARG A 59 12.68 -8.04 -12.20
C ARG A 59 11.23 -7.60 -12.34
N GLN A 60 10.53 -7.40 -11.23
CA GLN A 60 9.15 -6.92 -11.21
C GLN A 60 9.05 -5.52 -11.82
N MET A 61 9.91 -4.59 -11.43
CA MET A 61 9.92 -3.22 -11.96
C MET A 61 10.22 -3.21 -13.45
N LYS A 62 11.23 -3.97 -13.91
CA LYS A 62 11.58 -4.12 -15.33
C LYS A 62 10.38 -4.61 -16.14
N LYS A 63 9.74 -5.67 -15.70
CA LYS A 63 8.60 -6.27 -16.41
C LYS A 63 7.41 -5.32 -16.45
N LEU A 64 7.04 -4.74 -15.29
CA LEU A 64 5.87 -3.88 -15.18
C LEU A 64 6.06 -2.54 -15.90
N SER A 65 7.25 -1.95 -15.90
CA SER A 65 7.53 -0.75 -16.67
C SER A 65 7.39 -1.00 -18.17
N ALA A 66 7.93 -2.12 -18.68
CA ALA A 66 7.82 -2.48 -20.08
C ALA A 66 6.37 -2.73 -20.55
N VAL A 67 5.54 -3.32 -19.65
CA VAL A 67 4.13 -3.63 -19.98
C VAL A 67 3.21 -2.43 -19.82
N CYS A 68 3.44 -1.61 -18.78
CA CYS A 68 2.54 -0.51 -18.42
C CYS A 68 2.91 0.82 -19.06
N GLY A 69 4.22 1.05 -19.31
CA GLY A 69 4.71 2.29 -19.88
C GLY A 69 4.18 3.53 -19.13
N ASP A 70 3.80 4.53 -19.89
CA ASP A 70 3.28 5.81 -19.37
C ASP A 70 1.90 5.73 -18.70
N ALA A 71 1.25 4.56 -18.71
CA ALA A 71 0.01 4.35 -17.98
C ALA A 71 0.23 4.41 -16.46
N VAL A 72 1.40 4.02 -15.97
CA VAL A 72 1.82 4.23 -14.59
C VAL A 72 2.23 5.69 -14.42
N LYS A 73 1.68 6.36 -13.41
CA LYS A 73 2.00 7.74 -13.08
C LYS A 73 2.76 7.86 -11.76
N GLN A 74 2.59 6.90 -10.89
CA GLN A 74 3.18 6.89 -9.56
C GLN A 74 3.71 5.50 -9.22
N VAL A 75 4.88 5.48 -8.62
CA VAL A 75 5.53 4.27 -8.08
C VAL A 75 5.76 4.50 -6.60
N TYR A 76 5.28 3.57 -5.79
CA TYR A 76 5.42 3.63 -4.35
C TYR A 76 6.37 2.52 -3.90
N LEU A 77 7.47 2.91 -3.26
CA LEU A 77 8.28 2.03 -2.44
C LEU A 77 7.64 2.06 -1.05
N ILE A 78 7.03 0.96 -0.68
CA ILE A 78 6.17 0.88 0.51
C ILE A 78 6.35 -0.47 1.19
N GLY A 79 5.74 -0.62 2.36
CA GLY A 79 5.74 -1.88 3.09
C GLY A 79 5.19 -1.69 4.49
N GLY A 80 5.74 -2.41 5.46
CA GLY A 80 5.55 -2.10 6.88
C GLY A 80 6.22 -0.78 7.20
N GLU A 81 7.58 -0.77 7.23
CA GLU A 81 8.39 0.47 7.27
C GLU A 81 9.50 0.38 6.22
N THR A 82 9.39 1.19 5.21
CA THR A 82 10.27 1.16 4.04
C THR A 82 11.73 1.51 4.38
N LEU A 83 11.96 2.41 5.34
CA LEU A 83 13.32 2.80 5.76
C LEU A 83 14.09 1.67 6.48
N LEU A 84 13.44 0.56 6.78
CA LEU A 84 14.11 -0.65 7.31
C LEU A 84 14.66 -1.55 6.20
N TYR A 85 14.29 -1.30 4.93
CA TYR A 85 14.76 -2.13 3.83
C TYR A 85 16.27 -1.96 3.62
N PRO A 86 17.07 -3.05 3.69
CA PRO A 86 18.54 -2.93 3.68
C PRO A 86 19.08 -2.33 2.37
N ASP A 87 18.47 -2.70 1.25
CA ASP A 87 18.92 -2.31 -0.09
C ASP A 87 18.11 -1.11 -0.64
N LEU A 88 17.66 -0.20 0.25
CA LEU A 88 16.73 0.88 -0.13
C LEU A 88 17.35 1.84 -1.16
N THR A 89 18.63 2.18 -1.01
CA THR A 89 19.34 3.05 -1.98
C THR A 89 19.38 2.44 -3.38
N GLN A 90 19.67 1.15 -3.45
CA GLN A 90 19.67 0.41 -4.72
C GLN A 90 18.24 0.26 -5.27
N ALA A 91 17.23 0.09 -4.42
CA ALA A 91 15.83 0.04 -4.85
C ALA A 91 15.36 1.37 -5.46
N MET A 92 15.82 2.51 -4.93
CA MET A 92 15.58 3.82 -5.55
C MET A 92 16.20 3.91 -6.95
N ASP A 93 17.46 3.47 -7.10
CA ASP A 93 18.16 3.47 -8.39
C ASP A 93 17.46 2.55 -9.40
N VAL A 94 17.01 1.39 -8.96
CA VAL A 94 16.22 0.44 -9.78
C VAL A 94 14.89 1.06 -10.19
N ALA A 95 14.19 1.70 -9.25
CA ALA A 95 12.91 2.33 -9.53
C ALA A 95 13.06 3.45 -10.58
N ARG A 96 14.03 4.35 -10.43
CA ARG A 96 14.27 5.44 -11.40
C ARG A 96 14.73 4.92 -12.75
N ARG A 97 15.54 3.84 -12.77
CA ARG A 97 15.99 3.19 -14.02
C ARG A 97 14.84 2.71 -14.89
N TYR A 98 13.77 2.18 -14.29
CA TYR A 98 12.63 1.63 -15.03
C TYR A 98 11.45 2.58 -15.14
N PHE A 99 11.33 3.54 -14.25
CA PHE A 99 10.26 4.53 -14.22
C PHE A 99 10.82 5.95 -14.33
N HIS A 100 11.28 6.31 -15.54
CA HIS A 100 12.03 7.55 -15.80
C HIS A 100 11.26 8.83 -15.53
N ASN A 101 9.95 8.85 -15.85
CA ASN A 101 9.11 10.04 -15.83
C ASN A 101 8.03 9.99 -14.74
N GLN A 102 7.98 8.91 -13.97
CA GLN A 102 6.98 8.71 -12.93
C GLN A 102 7.41 9.38 -11.62
N LYS A 103 6.45 9.86 -10.83
CA LYS A 103 6.72 10.22 -9.45
C LYS A 103 7.02 8.98 -8.65
N ILE A 104 8.14 8.96 -7.93
CA ILE A 104 8.54 7.85 -7.07
C ILE A 104 8.48 8.30 -5.63
N TYR A 105 7.72 7.57 -4.83
CA TYR A 105 7.50 7.86 -3.42
C TYR A 105 8.11 6.78 -2.53
N ILE A 106 8.67 7.19 -1.41
CA ILE A 106 8.97 6.32 -0.27
C ILE A 106 7.98 6.62 0.83
N PHE A 107 7.11 5.65 1.15
CA PHE A 107 6.18 5.77 2.27
C PHE A 107 6.85 5.36 3.56
N THR A 108 6.76 6.21 4.59
CA THR A 108 7.40 5.98 5.88
C THR A 108 6.60 6.58 7.04
N ASN A 109 6.75 6.00 8.22
CA ASN A 109 6.30 6.61 9.48
C ASN A 109 7.23 7.73 9.96
N GLY A 110 8.35 7.98 9.30
CA GLY A 110 9.28 9.07 9.56
C GLY A 110 10.28 8.84 10.69
N LEU A 111 10.07 7.86 11.58
CA LEU A 111 10.87 7.68 12.79
C LEU A 111 12.36 7.45 12.55
N LEU A 112 12.70 6.90 11.40
CA LEU A 112 14.10 6.59 11.06
C LEU A 112 14.79 7.68 10.24
N LEU A 113 14.07 8.68 9.72
CA LEU A 113 14.65 9.75 8.91
C LEU A 113 15.87 10.44 9.57
N PRO A 114 15.85 10.78 10.88
CA PRO A 114 16.99 11.40 11.52
C PRO A 114 18.26 10.53 11.58
N ARG A 115 18.13 9.23 11.32
CA ARG A 115 19.24 8.26 11.39
C ARG A 115 19.68 7.75 10.01
N MET A 116 19.08 8.26 8.93
CA MET A 116 19.43 7.83 7.58
C MET A 116 20.82 8.36 7.19
N SER A 117 21.57 7.52 6.49
CA SER A 117 22.95 7.81 6.07
C SER A 117 23.01 8.92 5.01
N ALA A 118 24.20 9.47 4.79
CA ALA A 118 24.45 10.40 3.70
C ALA A 118 24.10 9.79 2.34
N ASP A 119 24.42 8.52 2.12
CA ASP A 119 24.15 7.79 0.88
C ASP A 119 22.65 7.68 0.58
N PHE A 120 21.81 7.51 1.62
CA PHE A 120 20.35 7.52 1.46
C PHE A 120 19.87 8.86 0.90
N TRP A 121 20.31 9.97 1.50
CA TRP A 121 19.91 11.30 1.06
C TRP A 121 20.41 11.65 -0.33
N GLU A 122 21.63 11.20 -0.67
CA GLU A 122 22.16 11.36 -2.02
C GLU A 122 21.36 10.54 -3.04
N ALA A 123 21.06 9.28 -2.72
CA ALA A 123 20.21 8.43 -3.56
C ALA A 123 18.81 9.02 -3.75
N ALA A 124 18.21 9.57 -2.69
CA ALA A 124 16.90 10.19 -2.76
C ALA A 124 16.90 11.40 -3.71
N ARG A 125 17.92 12.28 -3.61
CA ARG A 125 18.04 13.44 -4.52
C ARG A 125 18.26 13.04 -5.97
N ARG A 126 19.28 12.19 -6.26
CA ARG A 126 19.62 11.82 -7.65
C ARG A 126 18.51 11.06 -8.37
N ASN A 127 17.59 10.45 -7.60
CA ASN A 127 16.45 9.71 -8.14
C ASN A 127 15.12 10.48 -8.04
N ASP A 128 15.13 11.76 -7.69
CA ASP A 128 13.93 12.60 -7.51
C ASP A 128 12.86 11.89 -6.68
N ILE A 129 13.28 11.36 -5.53
CA ILE A 129 12.38 10.65 -4.60
C ILE A 129 11.58 11.67 -3.81
N ILE A 130 10.30 11.38 -3.62
CA ILE A 130 9.42 12.11 -2.73
C ILE A 130 9.23 11.28 -1.46
N ILE A 131 9.61 11.83 -0.31
CA ILE A 131 9.37 11.18 0.98
C ILE A 131 7.93 11.45 1.41
N ALA A 132 7.14 10.39 1.51
CA ALA A 132 5.75 10.43 1.91
C ALA A 132 5.62 10.05 3.39
N ILE A 133 5.54 11.05 4.27
CA ILE A 133 5.48 10.82 5.72
C ILE A 133 4.03 10.63 6.14
N THR A 134 3.75 9.51 6.80
CA THR A 134 2.49 9.30 7.52
C THR A 134 2.69 9.70 8.98
N ARG A 135 2.03 10.78 9.43
CA ARG A 135 2.08 11.23 10.83
C ARG A 135 1.17 10.36 11.69
N TYR A 136 1.74 9.68 12.66
CA TYR A 136 1.02 8.91 13.67
C TYR A 136 0.91 9.72 14.97
N PRO A 137 -0.14 9.55 15.79
CA PRO A 137 -0.31 10.26 17.05
C PRO A 137 0.59 9.67 18.15
N ILE A 138 1.87 9.76 17.94
CA ILE A 138 2.95 9.27 18.82
C ILE A 138 3.90 10.41 19.17
N LYS A 139 4.67 10.26 20.23
CA LYS A 139 5.67 11.26 20.64
C LYS A 139 6.87 11.24 19.67
N PHE A 140 6.75 12.01 18.59
CA PHE A 140 7.82 12.21 17.61
C PHE A 140 7.67 13.60 16.97
N ASP A 141 8.80 14.26 16.73
CA ASP A 141 8.83 15.58 16.10
C ASP A 141 8.78 15.44 14.57
N TYR A 142 7.57 15.39 14.05
CA TYR A 142 7.34 15.29 12.60
C TYR A 142 7.73 16.57 11.84
N ASP A 143 7.61 17.76 12.47
CA ASP A 143 7.98 19.01 11.83
C ASP A 143 9.50 19.07 11.63
N ALA A 144 10.29 18.63 12.61
CA ALA A 144 11.72 18.48 12.47
C ALA A 144 12.11 17.43 11.40
N ALA A 145 11.37 16.32 11.28
CA ALA A 145 11.63 15.31 10.26
C ALA A 145 11.34 15.84 8.84
N GLU A 146 10.29 16.61 8.66
CA GLU A 146 9.97 17.27 7.39
C GLU A 146 11.02 18.32 7.03
N GLU A 147 11.43 19.15 8.00
CA GLU A 147 12.47 20.15 7.78
C GLU A 147 13.81 19.50 7.44
N LEU A 148 14.12 18.35 8.05
CA LEU A 148 15.30 17.58 7.69
C LEU A 148 15.26 17.17 6.22
N CYS A 149 14.12 16.66 5.70
CA CYS A 149 13.99 16.32 4.28
C CYS A 149 14.28 17.54 3.38
N ARG A 150 13.67 18.72 3.70
CA ARG A 150 13.90 19.95 2.95
C ARG A 150 15.37 20.40 2.99
N THR A 151 15.99 20.37 4.17
CA THR A 151 17.42 20.70 4.36
C THR A 151 18.34 19.77 3.58
N LYS A 152 17.93 18.50 3.42
CA LYS A 152 18.65 17.52 2.58
C LYS A 152 18.35 17.68 1.09
N GLY A 153 17.50 18.62 0.69
CA GLY A 153 17.12 18.83 -0.71
C GLY A 153 16.27 17.70 -1.29
N VAL A 154 15.43 17.09 -0.46
CA VAL A 154 14.52 16.01 -0.86
C VAL A 154 13.08 16.47 -0.66
N ASP A 155 12.23 16.26 -1.68
CA ASP A 155 10.82 16.60 -1.61
C ASP A 155 10.10 15.76 -0.56
N VAL A 156 9.17 16.41 0.17
CA VAL A 156 8.39 15.75 1.22
C VAL A 156 6.91 16.06 1.06
N GLU A 157 6.10 15.02 1.12
CA GLU A 157 4.63 15.10 1.21
C GLU A 157 4.16 14.47 2.52
N VAL A 158 3.13 15.06 3.14
CA VAL A 158 2.60 14.59 4.43
C VAL A 158 1.21 14.04 4.24
N PHE A 159 1.07 12.78 4.61
CA PHE A 159 -0.20 12.07 4.62
C PHE A 159 -0.71 11.99 6.07
N ALA A 160 -1.49 13.00 6.45
CA ALA A 160 -2.26 13.02 7.69
C ALA A 160 -3.35 14.07 7.56
N ASP A 161 -4.48 13.83 8.19
CA ASP A 161 -5.43 14.91 8.42
C ASP A 161 -4.90 15.78 9.56
N ARG A 162 -4.43 17.00 9.21
CA ARG A 162 -3.89 17.97 10.18
C ARG A 162 -4.99 18.60 11.04
N SER A 163 -6.26 18.39 10.70
CA SER A 163 -7.39 19.04 11.38
C SER A 163 -7.76 18.38 12.69
N ASP A 164 -7.44 17.11 12.85
CA ASP A 164 -7.75 16.33 14.04
C ASP A 164 -6.44 15.81 14.65
N ASN A 165 -6.16 16.15 15.91
CA ASN A 165 -5.08 15.55 16.71
C ASN A 165 -5.24 14.03 16.89
N GLU A 166 -6.32 13.47 16.36
CA GLU A 166 -6.64 12.05 16.34
C GLU A 166 -6.54 11.56 14.89
N MET A 167 -5.44 10.90 14.55
CA MET A 167 -5.34 10.18 13.29
C MET A 167 -6.41 9.09 13.25
N ASN A 168 -7.38 9.25 12.37
CA ASN A 168 -8.39 8.24 12.15
C ASN A 168 -7.79 7.07 11.38
N PHE A 169 -7.60 5.96 12.07
CA PHE A 169 -7.27 4.68 11.45
C PHE A 169 -8.53 4.03 10.90
N PHE A 170 -8.39 3.34 9.79
CA PHE A 170 -9.44 2.52 9.24
C PHE A 170 -9.14 1.05 9.54
N ARG A 171 -9.96 0.43 10.40
CA ARG A 171 -9.92 -1.01 10.61
C ARG A 171 -10.72 -1.70 9.52
N PHE A 172 -10.05 -2.50 8.72
CA PHE A 172 -10.65 -3.39 7.74
C PHE A 172 -10.83 -4.77 8.39
N ALA A 173 -12.01 -5.01 8.96
CA ALA A 173 -12.31 -6.30 9.55
C ALA A 173 -12.54 -7.34 8.46
N LEU A 174 -12.02 -8.56 8.69
CA LEU A 174 -12.20 -9.71 7.80
C LEU A 174 -13.18 -10.71 8.39
N ASP A 175 -14.09 -11.19 7.56
CA ASP A 175 -15.01 -12.28 7.84
C ASP A 175 -14.41 -13.60 7.32
N PRO A 176 -13.97 -14.52 8.18
CA PRO A 176 -13.30 -15.74 7.74
C PRO A 176 -14.21 -16.66 6.91
N GLU A 177 -15.52 -16.54 7.04
CA GLU A 177 -16.46 -17.33 6.24
C GLU A 177 -16.72 -16.74 4.84
N GLY A 178 -16.21 -15.54 4.55
CA GLY A 178 -16.31 -14.94 3.22
C GLY A 178 -17.74 -14.67 2.76
N ARG A 179 -18.63 -14.24 3.68
CA ARG A 179 -20.07 -14.01 3.43
C ARG A 179 -20.38 -12.67 2.77
N GLN A 180 -19.36 -11.81 2.59
CA GLN A 180 -19.58 -10.48 2.07
C GLN A 180 -19.84 -10.52 0.55
N ASN A 181 -20.75 -9.65 0.08
CA ASN A 181 -20.96 -9.47 -1.35
C ASN A 181 -19.76 -8.71 -1.94
N ARG A 182 -18.89 -9.40 -2.68
CA ARG A 182 -17.63 -8.85 -3.23
C ARG A 182 -17.83 -7.59 -4.08
N TYR A 183 -18.95 -7.47 -4.80
CA TYR A 183 -19.24 -6.29 -5.62
C TYR A 183 -19.55 -5.07 -4.76
N ILE A 184 -20.37 -5.24 -3.73
CA ILE A 184 -20.68 -4.17 -2.77
C ILE A 184 -19.45 -3.78 -1.98
N THR A 185 -18.67 -4.77 -1.53
CA THR A 185 -17.42 -4.57 -0.80
C THR A 185 -16.42 -3.78 -1.62
N HIS A 186 -16.13 -4.22 -2.84
CA HIS A 186 -15.22 -3.51 -3.75
C HIS A 186 -15.69 -2.09 -4.04
N PHE A 187 -16.98 -1.91 -4.31
CA PHE A 187 -17.57 -0.59 -4.58
C PHE A 187 -17.38 0.40 -3.42
N LYS A 188 -17.50 -0.08 -2.17
CA LYS A 188 -17.37 0.74 -0.95
C LYS A 188 -15.93 0.82 -0.43
N CYS A 189 -14.97 0.13 -1.05
CA CYS A 189 -13.62 -0.01 -0.53
C CYS A 189 -12.84 1.31 -0.60
N TYR A 190 -12.17 1.68 0.49
CA TYR A 190 -11.27 2.83 0.55
C TYR A 190 -9.90 2.53 -0.06
N ASN A 191 -9.45 1.26 -0.02
CA ASN A 191 -8.18 0.81 -0.63
C ASN A 191 -8.28 0.53 -2.13
N ARG A 192 -9.42 0.87 -2.74
CA ARG A 192 -9.61 0.68 -4.17
C ARG A 192 -8.66 1.57 -4.97
N GLY A 193 -7.89 0.96 -5.84
CA GLY A 193 -6.86 1.64 -6.64
C GLY A 193 -5.42 1.42 -6.15
N CYS A 194 -5.24 0.80 -4.99
CA CYS A 194 -3.94 0.38 -4.48
C CYS A 194 -3.52 -0.93 -5.14
N ILE A 195 -2.65 -0.88 -6.15
CA ILE A 195 -2.11 -2.08 -6.80
C ILE A 195 -0.79 -2.43 -6.13
N SER A 196 -0.80 -3.48 -5.30
CA SER A 196 0.39 -3.94 -4.59
C SER A 196 1.16 -4.98 -5.38
N VAL A 197 2.47 -4.94 -5.34
CA VAL A 197 3.40 -5.85 -6.02
C VAL A 197 4.31 -6.47 -4.97
N ALA A 198 4.28 -7.79 -4.84
CA ALA A 198 5.08 -8.56 -3.88
C ALA A 198 5.25 -10.00 -4.32
N GLY A 199 6.36 -10.65 -4.00
CA GLY A 199 6.58 -12.08 -4.20
C GLY A 199 6.39 -12.56 -5.64
N GLY A 200 6.62 -11.71 -6.64
CA GLY A 200 6.41 -12.05 -8.06
C GLY A 200 4.97 -11.87 -8.55
N TYR A 201 4.06 -11.35 -7.73
CA TYR A 201 2.65 -11.16 -8.08
C TYR A 201 2.20 -9.71 -7.96
N VAL A 202 1.15 -9.37 -8.72
CA VAL A 202 0.39 -8.12 -8.62
C VAL A 202 -0.95 -8.42 -7.97
N TYR A 203 -1.29 -7.66 -6.92
CA TYR A 203 -2.51 -7.81 -6.11
C TYR A 203 -3.40 -6.58 -6.22
N PRO A 204 -4.72 -6.71 -6.01
CA PRO A 204 -5.67 -5.59 -6.05
C PRO A 204 -5.56 -4.64 -4.84
N CYS A 205 -4.91 -5.06 -3.76
CA CYS A 205 -4.69 -4.24 -2.55
C CYS A 205 -3.68 -4.89 -1.60
N SER A 206 -3.16 -4.10 -0.66
CA SER A 206 -2.20 -4.54 0.36
C SER A 206 -2.76 -5.62 1.30
N ILE A 207 -4.06 -5.54 1.69
CA ILE A 207 -4.69 -6.56 2.54
C ILE A 207 -4.61 -7.95 1.88
N CYS A 208 -4.93 -8.01 0.58
CA CYS A 208 -4.84 -9.25 -0.19
C CYS A 208 -3.38 -9.74 -0.29
N ALA A 209 -2.42 -8.83 -0.53
CA ALA A 209 -1.01 -9.16 -0.65
C ALA A 209 -0.40 -9.69 0.66
N CYS A 210 -0.78 -9.10 1.80
CA CYS A 210 -0.15 -9.35 3.10
C CYS A 210 -0.94 -10.31 4.00
N VAL A 211 -2.10 -10.85 3.55
CA VAL A 211 -2.96 -11.71 4.40
C VAL A 211 -2.27 -12.98 4.89
N HIS A 212 -1.20 -13.41 4.23
CA HIS A 212 -0.39 -14.55 4.66
C HIS A 212 0.20 -14.35 6.07
N ASN A 213 0.53 -13.09 6.46
CA ASN A 213 0.99 -12.77 7.81
C ASN A 213 -0.10 -13.04 8.86
N LEU A 214 -1.35 -12.67 8.56
CA LEU A 214 -2.49 -12.95 9.43
C LEU A 214 -2.73 -14.46 9.53
N ASN A 215 -2.78 -15.18 8.40
CA ASN A 215 -2.98 -16.62 8.38
C ASN A 215 -1.94 -17.34 9.23
N ARG A 216 -0.65 -17.02 9.01
CA ARG A 216 0.46 -17.63 9.75
C ARG A 216 0.38 -17.38 11.26
N ALA A 217 0.15 -16.13 11.66
CA ALA A 217 0.21 -15.74 13.06
C ALA A 217 -1.02 -16.16 13.88
N THR A 218 -2.19 -16.32 13.24
CA THR A 218 -3.46 -16.54 13.97
C THR A 218 -4.16 -17.86 13.62
N GLY A 219 -3.57 -18.67 12.73
CA GLY A 219 -4.17 -19.93 12.28
C GLY A 219 -5.44 -19.73 11.45
N THR A 220 -5.66 -18.52 10.89
CA THR A 220 -6.73 -18.30 9.92
C THR A 220 -6.37 -18.87 8.55
N ASP A 221 -7.37 -19.05 7.70
CA ASP A 221 -7.21 -19.65 6.38
C ASP A 221 -7.92 -18.82 5.29
N PHE A 222 -7.50 -17.56 5.15
CA PHE A 222 -7.98 -16.72 4.07
C PHE A 222 -7.32 -17.14 2.75
N GLN A 223 -8.11 -17.71 1.85
CA GLN A 223 -7.62 -18.26 0.58
C GLN A 223 -7.60 -17.22 -0.53
N LEU A 224 -6.50 -17.23 -1.29
CA LEU A 224 -6.37 -16.48 -2.54
C LEU A 224 -6.66 -17.40 -3.73
N THR A 225 -7.33 -16.85 -4.72
CA THR A 225 -7.61 -17.50 -6.01
C THR A 225 -6.82 -16.84 -7.13
N ASP A 226 -6.84 -17.41 -8.33
CA ASP A 226 -6.23 -16.82 -9.52
C ASP A 226 -6.88 -15.47 -9.94
N LYS A 227 -8.03 -15.11 -9.36
CA LYS A 227 -8.67 -13.81 -9.57
C LYS A 227 -8.19 -12.73 -8.59
N ASP A 228 -7.42 -13.12 -7.59
CA ASP A 228 -6.94 -12.24 -6.53
C ASP A 228 -5.51 -11.75 -6.79
N ARG A 229 -4.83 -12.30 -7.78
CA ARG A 229 -3.46 -11.90 -8.15
C ARG A 229 -3.14 -12.25 -9.60
N LEU A 230 -2.12 -11.58 -10.13
CA LEU A 230 -1.55 -11.88 -11.44
C LEU A 230 -0.06 -12.17 -11.28
N ASP A 231 0.44 -13.27 -11.86
CA ASP A 231 1.88 -13.50 -11.96
C ASP A 231 2.49 -12.39 -12.85
N VAL A 232 3.48 -11.69 -12.31
CA VAL A 232 4.17 -10.59 -13.01
C VAL A 232 4.71 -11.03 -14.36
N ASN A 233 5.23 -12.26 -14.47
CA ASN A 233 5.79 -12.80 -15.70
C ASN A 233 4.72 -13.08 -16.76
N ALA A 234 3.51 -13.44 -16.32
CA ALA A 234 2.38 -13.76 -17.21
C ALA A 234 1.66 -12.49 -17.73
N ILE A 235 1.93 -11.31 -17.17
CA ILE A 235 1.30 -10.07 -17.61
C ILE A 235 1.86 -9.67 -18.97
N THR A 236 0.98 -9.49 -19.96
CA THR A 236 1.34 -9.10 -21.33
C THR A 236 0.89 -7.71 -21.72
N ASN A 237 -0.07 -7.15 -21.01
CA ASN A 237 -0.57 -5.79 -21.28
C ASN A 237 -1.18 -5.13 -20.03
N VAL A 238 -1.19 -3.81 -20.03
CA VAL A 238 -1.67 -2.97 -18.91
C VAL A 238 -3.17 -3.16 -18.61
N ARG A 239 -3.96 -3.64 -19.58
CA ARG A 239 -5.41 -3.85 -19.38
C ARG A 239 -5.66 -4.95 -18.31
N GLN A 240 -4.76 -5.94 -18.20
CA GLN A 240 -4.87 -6.97 -17.16
C GLN A 240 -4.77 -6.35 -15.75
N ILE A 241 -3.81 -5.43 -15.53
CA ILE A 241 -3.64 -4.73 -14.27
C ILE A 241 -4.82 -3.79 -14.00
N LYS A 242 -5.26 -3.02 -15.02
CA LYS A 242 -6.44 -2.16 -14.88
C LYS A 242 -7.69 -2.97 -14.55
N ARG A 243 -7.84 -4.16 -15.14
CA ARG A 243 -8.96 -5.05 -14.83
C ARG A 243 -8.91 -5.57 -13.40
N LEU A 244 -7.71 -5.95 -12.90
CA LEU A 244 -7.52 -6.36 -11.50
C LEU A 244 -7.87 -5.22 -10.53
N ARG A 245 -7.55 -3.96 -10.87
CA ARG A 245 -7.89 -2.77 -10.08
C ARG A 245 -9.39 -2.45 -10.08
N ASP A 246 -10.01 -2.52 -11.26
CA ASP A 246 -11.35 -1.97 -11.51
C ASP A 246 -12.47 -2.97 -11.19
N LEU A 247 -12.16 -4.27 -11.14
CA LEU A 247 -13.13 -5.33 -10.88
C LEU A 247 -12.92 -5.93 -9.49
N PRO A 248 -14.01 -6.40 -8.84
CA PRO A 248 -13.90 -7.06 -7.56
C PRO A 248 -13.14 -8.39 -7.69
N SER A 249 -12.12 -8.59 -6.86
CA SER A 249 -11.47 -9.87 -6.67
C SER A 249 -12.33 -10.83 -5.83
N ASP A 250 -11.99 -12.11 -5.83
CA ASP A 250 -12.71 -13.08 -4.98
C ASP A 250 -12.41 -12.82 -3.50
N PHE A 251 -11.23 -12.31 -3.16
CA PHE A 251 -10.83 -11.94 -1.80
C PHE A 251 -11.74 -10.86 -1.18
N CYS A 252 -12.37 -9.99 -1.99
CA CYS A 252 -13.30 -8.96 -1.49
C CYS A 252 -14.46 -9.56 -0.67
N ARG A 253 -14.76 -10.87 -0.81
CA ARG A 253 -15.77 -11.56 0.00
C ARG A 253 -15.46 -11.61 1.49
N TYR A 254 -14.17 -11.51 1.84
CA TYR A 254 -13.75 -11.52 3.24
C TYR A 254 -13.80 -10.14 3.91
N CYS A 255 -13.72 -9.05 3.16
CA CYS A 255 -13.62 -7.71 3.73
C CYS A 255 -14.98 -7.12 4.12
N LYS A 256 -15.16 -6.73 5.38
CA LYS A 256 -16.31 -5.95 5.83
C LYS A 256 -16.10 -4.48 5.48
N ASN A 257 -16.92 -3.95 4.57
CA ASN A 257 -16.88 -2.57 4.10
C ASN A 257 -18.22 -1.85 4.26
N PRO A 258 -18.23 -0.55 4.62
CA PRO A 258 -17.07 0.31 4.80
C PRO A 258 -16.25 -0.08 6.04
N PRO A 259 -14.91 0.23 6.05
CA PRO A 259 -14.10 -0.02 7.23
C PRO A 259 -14.56 0.86 8.40
N ALA A 260 -14.36 0.37 9.61
CA ALA A 260 -14.63 1.15 10.80
C ALA A 260 -13.55 2.21 11.02
N ARG A 261 -13.96 3.44 11.38
CA ARG A 261 -13.03 4.43 11.92
C ARG A 261 -12.68 4.05 13.35
N VAL A 262 -11.39 3.99 13.65
CA VAL A 262 -10.87 3.66 14.98
C VAL A 262 -9.72 4.62 15.31
N GLY A 263 -9.54 4.94 16.60
CA GLY A 263 -8.37 5.67 17.05
C GLY A 263 -7.09 4.82 16.86
N HIS A 264 -5.94 5.49 16.71
CA HIS A 264 -4.65 4.80 16.72
C HIS A 264 -4.41 4.14 18.08
N ALA A 265 -4.03 2.88 18.07
CA ALA A 265 -3.64 2.12 19.26
C ALA A 265 -2.53 1.13 18.90
N LEU A 266 -1.81 0.68 19.91
CA LEU A 266 -0.83 -0.39 19.73
C LEU A 266 -1.55 -1.75 19.64
N SER A 267 -1.07 -2.59 18.75
CA SER A 267 -1.54 -3.95 18.58
C SER A 267 -1.13 -4.83 19.76
N GLN A 268 -2.01 -5.69 20.16
CA GLN A 268 -1.74 -6.80 21.10
C GLN A 268 -1.49 -8.11 20.33
N ARG A 269 -1.41 -8.05 19.00
CA ARG A 269 -1.22 -9.18 18.07
C ARG A 269 -2.30 -10.23 18.19
N ARG A 270 -3.52 -9.82 18.54
CA ARG A 270 -4.67 -10.71 18.66
C ARG A 270 -5.45 -10.77 17.35
N LYS A 271 -5.99 -11.93 17.05
CA LYS A 271 -6.81 -12.20 15.85
C LYS A 271 -7.97 -11.19 15.70
N GLU A 272 -8.64 -10.83 16.80
CA GLU A 272 -9.81 -9.95 16.83
C GLU A 272 -9.50 -8.50 16.41
N GLU A 273 -8.24 -8.15 16.29
CA GLU A 273 -7.86 -6.84 15.77
C GLU A 273 -8.12 -6.74 14.25
N TRP A 274 -8.19 -7.85 13.55
CA TRP A 274 -8.40 -7.93 12.11
C TRP A 274 -9.58 -8.80 11.68
N VAL A 275 -10.04 -9.70 12.53
CA VAL A 275 -11.09 -10.69 12.20
C VAL A 275 -12.29 -10.45 13.11
N ASP A 276 -13.52 -10.53 12.53
CA ASP A 276 -14.79 -10.43 13.25
C ASP A 276 -15.66 -11.69 12.98
#